data_f8b765118f98cf8b8f4cb4f6d5565e56
#
_entry.id   f8b765118f98cf8b8f4cb4f6d5565e56
#
_cell.length_a   1.000
_cell.length_b   1.000
_cell.length_c   1.000
_cell.angle_alpha   90.00
_cell.angle_beta   90.00
_cell.angle_gamma   90.00
#
_symmetry.space_group_name_H-M   'P 1'
#
loop_
_entity.id
_entity.type
_entity.pdbx_description
1 polymer ?
#
loop_
_entity_poly.entity_id
_entity_poly.type
_entity_poly.pdbx_seq_one_letter_code
_entity_poly.pdbx_strand_id
1 'polypeptide(L)'
;MLAWQVELGATEAICDAPVNRYEVPASPPKASAKIGKGPQPLQASETPDPVALARRAARGAQTLEELRAAVQGFEHCELHKGARNLVFADGVPGAPLMIFGESPDRDEDRAGKPFVGRTGQMLDRMLAAIDMGRDRNVYLSNILPWRTPQGRDPKPDEIAMMRPFVQRHIELAKPKVLVLF
;
A
#
# COMPACT_ATOMS: atom_id res chain seq x y z
N MET A 1 -35.94 -3.85 30.17
CA MET A 1 -35.42 -2.75 29.34
C MET A 1 -34.05 -3.15 28.78
N LEU A 2 -33.88 -3.10 27.47
CA LEU A 2 -32.76 -3.74 26.75
C LEU A 2 -31.57 -2.80 26.50
N ALA A 3 -31.21 -1.97 27.48
CA ALA A 3 -30.12 -0.97 27.33
C ALA A 3 -28.78 -1.59 26.92
N TRP A 4 -28.45 -2.76 27.43
CA TRP A 4 -27.22 -3.48 27.08
C TRP A 4 -27.15 -3.96 25.62
N GLN A 5 -28.30 -4.16 24.96
CA GLN A 5 -28.30 -4.51 23.54
C GLN A 5 -27.93 -3.33 22.65
N VAL A 6 -28.31 -2.10 23.06
CA VAL A 6 -27.91 -0.87 22.36
C VAL A 6 -26.40 -0.63 22.52
N GLU A 7 -25.85 -0.88 23.70
CA GLU A 7 -24.41 -0.78 23.98
C GLU A 7 -23.59 -1.81 23.16
N LEU A 8 -24.18 -2.96 22.84
CA LEU A 8 -23.59 -3.99 21.99
C LEU A 8 -23.83 -3.76 20.48
N GLY A 9 -24.37 -2.59 20.10
CA GLY A 9 -24.55 -2.19 18.71
C GLY A 9 -25.89 -2.56 18.06
N ALA A 10 -26.86 -3.09 18.83
CA ALA A 10 -28.23 -3.30 18.36
C ALA A 10 -29.01 -1.96 18.40
N THR A 11 -28.82 -1.14 17.35
CA THR A 11 -29.44 0.20 17.26
C THR A 11 -30.82 0.20 16.60
N GLU A 12 -31.34 -0.98 16.22
CA GLU A 12 -32.61 -1.10 15.51
C GLU A 12 -33.74 -1.46 16.45
N ALA A 13 -34.80 -0.67 16.45
CA ALA A 13 -36.02 -0.99 17.16
C ALA A 13 -36.71 -2.21 16.54
N ILE A 14 -37.02 -3.20 17.37
CA ILE A 14 -37.88 -4.32 16.96
C ILE A 14 -39.29 -3.75 16.90
N CYS A 15 -39.82 -3.59 15.68
CA CYS A 15 -41.20 -3.15 15.47
C CYS A 15 -42.18 -4.31 15.67
N ASP A 16 -43.44 -4.02 16.04
CA ASP A 16 -44.52 -5.00 16.24
C ASP A 16 -44.94 -5.70 14.94
N ALA A 17 -44.45 -5.24 13.79
CA ALA A 17 -44.65 -5.85 12.48
C ALA A 17 -43.31 -6.05 11.75
N PRO A 18 -43.16 -7.13 10.94
CA PRO A 18 -41.95 -7.34 10.15
C PRO A 18 -41.72 -6.21 9.17
N VAL A 19 -40.52 -5.63 9.17
CA VAL A 19 -40.10 -4.62 8.19
C VAL A 19 -39.53 -5.29 6.96
N ASN A 20 -40.16 -5.10 5.80
CA ASN A 20 -39.64 -5.58 4.53
C ASN A 20 -38.50 -4.65 4.05
N ARG A 21 -37.27 -5.07 4.23
CA ARG A 21 -36.08 -4.28 3.82
C ARG A 21 -35.80 -4.31 2.31
N TYR A 22 -36.55 -5.10 1.56
CA TYR A 22 -36.44 -5.12 0.08
C TYR A 22 -37.35 -4.07 -0.57
N GLU A 23 -38.27 -3.46 0.18
CA GLU A 23 -39.03 -2.32 -0.27
C GLU A 23 -38.24 -1.03 0.02
N VAL A 24 -37.48 -0.56 -0.97
CA VAL A 24 -36.83 0.75 -0.90
C VAL A 24 -37.89 1.80 -0.99
N PRO A 25 -38.14 2.65 0.04
CA PRO A 25 -39.11 3.72 -0.06
C PRO A 25 -38.70 4.69 -1.17
N ALA A 26 -39.57 4.93 -2.11
CA ALA A 26 -39.38 5.89 -3.18
C ALA A 26 -39.22 7.27 -2.57
N SER A 27 -37.96 7.74 -2.46
CA SER A 27 -37.51 9.09 -2.09
C SER A 27 -37.97 9.63 -0.73
N PRO A 28 -37.07 10.05 0.14
CA PRO A 28 -37.46 10.80 1.34
C PRO A 28 -38.15 12.11 0.97
N PRO A 29 -39.12 12.60 1.75
CA PRO A 29 -39.77 13.86 1.50
C PRO A 29 -38.75 14.99 1.44
N LYS A 30 -38.74 15.74 0.34
CA LYS A 30 -37.91 16.94 0.19
C LYS A 30 -38.28 17.94 1.29
N ALA A 31 -37.45 18.01 2.32
CA ALA A 31 -37.47 19.14 3.23
C ALA A 31 -37.08 20.38 2.39
N SER A 32 -38.00 21.34 2.26
CA SER A 32 -37.74 22.64 1.65
C SER A 32 -36.79 23.43 2.55
N ALA A 33 -35.48 23.18 2.42
CA ALA A 33 -34.48 24.03 3.00
C ALA A 33 -34.38 25.32 2.19
N LYS A 34 -34.59 26.44 2.86
CA LYS A 34 -34.32 27.79 2.33
C LYS A 34 -32.91 27.79 1.71
N ILE A 35 -32.83 28.23 0.45
CA ILE A 35 -31.61 28.43 -0.31
C ILE A 35 -30.81 29.53 0.41
N GLY A 36 -29.98 29.12 1.38
CA GLY A 36 -28.81 29.87 1.75
C GLY A 36 -27.78 29.72 0.63
N LYS A 37 -27.09 30.84 0.29
CA LYS A 37 -26.02 30.86 -0.70
C LYS A 37 -25.21 29.56 -0.61
N GLY A 38 -25.22 28.79 -1.69
CA GLY A 38 -24.56 27.51 -1.76
C GLY A 38 -23.09 27.63 -1.35
N PRO A 39 -22.51 26.59 -0.78
CA PRO A 39 -21.08 26.58 -0.56
C PRO A 39 -20.43 26.86 -1.90
N GLN A 40 -19.62 27.94 -1.94
CA GLN A 40 -18.69 28.13 -3.04
C GLN A 40 -17.99 26.80 -3.26
N PRO A 41 -17.82 26.35 -4.51
CA PRO A 41 -16.97 25.20 -4.76
C PRO A 41 -15.66 25.49 -4.04
N LEU A 42 -15.30 24.70 -3.05
CA LEU A 42 -13.95 24.68 -2.51
C LEU A 42 -13.07 24.55 -3.74
N GLN A 43 -12.38 25.63 -4.10
CA GLN A 43 -11.30 25.54 -5.08
C GLN A 43 -10.46 24.39 -4.60
N ALA A 44 -10.49 23.28 -5.34
CA ALA A 44 -9.58 22.18 -5.11
C ALA A 44 -8.20 22.83 -5.08
N SER A 45 -7.57 22.83 -3.92
CA SER A 45 -6.22 23.32 -3.79
C SER A 45 -5.44 22.54 -4.84
N GLU A 46 -4.75 23.25 -5.73
CA GLU A 46 -3.92 22.70 -6.81
C GLU A 46 -2.67 21.97 -6.26
N THR A 47 -2.81 21.30 -5.12
CA THR A 47 -1.78 20.34 -4.69
C THR A 47 -1.90 19.14 -5.61
N PRO A 48 -0.91 18.91 -6.47
CA PRO A 48 -0.97 17.82 -7.43
C PRO A 48 -1.17 16.51 -6.67
N ASP A 49 -2.11 15.68 -7.12
CA ASP A 49 -2.40 14.37 -6.54
C ASP A 49 -1.10 13.54 -6.44
N PRO A 50 -0.66 13.16 -5.22
CA PRO A 50 0.58 12.41 -5.02
C PRO A 50 0.61 11.08 -5.78
N VAL A 51 -0.56 10.44 -5.96
CA VAL A 51 -0.68 9.18 -6.73
C VAL A 51 -0.47 9.44 -8.23
N ALA A 52 -0.99 10.54 -8.74
CA ALA A 52 -0.76 10.93 -10.15
C ALA A 52 0.73 11.26 -10.40
N LEU A 53 1.38 11.94 -9.45
CA LEU A 53 2.83 12.21 -9.51
C LEU A 53 3.64 10.93 -9.46
N ALA A 54 3.33 9.99 -8.55
CA ALA A 54 3.96 8.69 -8.46
C ALA A 54 3.83 7.90 -9.77
N ARG A 55 2.62 7.91 -10.35
CA ARG A 55 2.36 7.25 -11.65
C ARG A 55 3.20 7.84 -12.78
N ARG A 56 3.33 9.17 -12.81
CA ARG A 56 4.16 9.86 -13.81
C ARG A 56 5.64 9.51 -13.63
N ALA A 57 6.15 9.56 -12.40
CA ALA A 57 7.54 9.23 -12.09
C ALA A 57 7.86 7.76 -12.42
N ALA A 58 7.00 6.82 -12.04
CA ALA A 58 7.16 5.41 -12.33
C ALA A 58 7.19 5.11 -13.84
N ARG A 59 6.28 5.72 -14.62
CA ARG A 59 6.24 5.55 -16.09
C ARG A 59 7.47 6.11 -16.80
N GLY A 60 8.11 7.12 -16.24
CA GLY A 60 9.34 7.70 -16.80
C GLY A 60 10.54 6.76 -16.75
N ALA A 61 10.58 5.86 -15.76
CA ALA A 61 11.70 4.94 -15.57
C ALA A 61 11.66 3.80 -16.62
N GLN A 62 12.76 3.59 -17.32
CA GLN A 62 12.93 2.52 -18.32
C GLN A 62 13.81 1.37 -17.81
N THR A 63 14.58 1.60 -16.74
CA THR A 63 15.43 0.62 -16.08
C THR A 63 15.13 0.53 -14.60
N LEU A 64 15.62 -0.51 -13.92
CA LEU A 64 15.51 -0.67 -12.46
C LEU A 64 16.29 0.41 -11.71
N GLU A 65 17.42 0.85 -12.27
CA GLU A 65 18.24 1.94 -11.71
C GLU A 65 17.49 3.28 -11.77
N GLU A 66 16.87 3.59 -12.90
CA GLU A 66 16.03 4.78 -13.06
C GLU A 66 14.80 4.73 -12.13
N LEU A 67 14.18 3.56 -12.00
CA LEU A 67 13.08 3.37 -11.07
C LEU A 67 13.50 3.58 -9.62
N ARG A 68 14.66 3.05 -9.22
CA ARG A 68 15.24 3.29 -7.90
C ARG A 68 15.48 4.77 -7.65
N ALA A 69 16.06 5.48 -8.62
CA ALA A 69 16.27 6.92 -8.52
C ALA A 69 14.94 7.69 -8.41
N ALA A 70 13.94 7.29 -9.19
CA ALA A 70 12.61 7.92 -9.15
C ALA A 70 11.92 7.71 -7.79
N VAL A 71 12.03 6.51 -7.19
CA VAL A 71 11.53 6.24 -5.84
C VAL A 71 12.30 7.08 -4.82
N GLN A 72 13.62 7.10 -4.89
CA GLN A 72 14.47 7.86 -3.96
C GLN A 72 14.18 9.36 -3.97
N GLY A 73 13.87 9.92 -5.14
CA GLY A 73 13.51 11.34 -5.31
C GLY A 73 12.02 11.65 -5.07
N PHE A 74 11.21 10.68 -4.67
CA PHE A 74 9.78 10.88 -4.45
C PHE A 74 9.50 11.43 -3.05
N GLU A 75 9.36 12.75 -2.93
CA GLU A 75 9.23 13.46 -1.66
C GLU A 75 7.80 13.49 -1.08
N HIS A 76 6.79 13.03 -1.82
CA HIS A 76 5.39 13.11 -1.40
C HIS A 76 4.98 12.01 -0.39
N CYS A 77 5.80 10.97 -0.20
CA CYS A 77 5.58 9.95 0.81
C CYS A 77 6.35 10.29 2.09
N GLU A 78 5.65 10.59 3.17
CA GLU A 78 6.26 11.00 4.45
C GLU A 78 7.19 9.94 5.06
N LEU A 79 7.07 8.67 4.64
CA LEU A 79 7.90 7.58 5.19
C LEU A 79 9.40 7.80 4.97
N HIS A 80 9.79 8.46 3.87
CA HIS A 80 11.21 8.70 3.59
C HIS A 80 11.90 9.55 4.67
N LYS A 81 11.15 10.45 5.35
CA LYS A 81 11.71 11.31 6.40
C LYS A 81 12.12 10.56 7.66
N GLY A 82 11.47 9.41 7.92
CA GLY A 82 11.71 8.59 9.12
C GLY A 82 12.60 7.37 8.90
N ALA A 83 12.90 7.06 7.66
CA ALA A 83 13.75 5.93 7.28
C ALA A 83 15.23 6.34 7.20
N ARG A 84 16.12 5.39 7.50
CA ARG A 84 17.57 5.58 7.38
C ARG A 84 18.03 5.37 5.94
N ASN A 85 17.49 4.35 5.30
CA ASN A 85 17.84 3.97 3.94
C ASN A 85 16.60 3.66 3.09
N LEU A 86 16.77 3.81 1.78
CA LEU A 86 15.87 3.25 0.80
C LEU A 86 16.14 1.73 0.70
N VAL A 87 15.13 0.92 1.01
CA VAL A 87 15.16 -0.54 0.83
C VAL A 87 14.47 -0.86 -0.48
N PHE A 88 15.23 -0.89 -1.58
CA PHE A 88 14.66 -1.03 -2.91
C PHE A 88 14.53 -2.49 -3.33
N ALA A 89 15.64 -3.20 -3.40
CA ALA A 89 15.68 -4.61 -3.80
C ALA A 89 16.98 -5.29 -3.41
N ASP A 90 16.98 -6.63 -3.43
CA ASP A 90 18.16 -7.49 -3.32
C ASP A 90 17.97 -8.74 -4.19
N GLY A 91 19.05 -9.40 -4.55
CA GLY A 91 18.99 -10.57 -5.41
C GLY A 91 19.31 -10.27 -6.87
N VAL A 92 18.91 -11.17 -7.76
CA VAL A 92 19.24 -11.12 -9.19
C VAL A 92 18.14 -10.41 -9.99
N PRO A 93 18.40 -9.22 -10.57
CA PRO A 93 17.45 -8.56 -11.46
C PRO A 93 17.07 -9.45 -12.63
N GLY A 94 15.77 -9.52 -12.96
CA GLY A 94 15.29 -10.39 -14.05
C GLY A 94 15.19 -11.88 -13.68
N ALA A 95 15.37 -12.22 -12.41
CA ALA A 95 15.19 -13.58 -11.92
C ALA A 95 13.77 -14.11 -12.20
N PRO A 96 13.61 -15.43 -12.40
CA PRO A 96 12.31 -16.02 -12.68
C PRO A 96 11.33 -15.95 -11.50
N LEU A 97 11.83 -15.86 -10.27
CA LEU A 97 11.03 -15.70 -9.05
C LEU A 97 11.28 -14.32 -8.46
N MET A 98 10.20 -13.59 -8.23
CA MET A 98 10.21 -12.32 -7.49
C MET A 98 9.33 -12.42 -6.26
N ILE A 99 9.83 -11.94 -5.12
CA ILE A 99 9.12 -11.97 -3.84
C ILE A 99 9.00 -10.54 -3.32
N PHE A 100 7.78 -10.14 -2.98
CA PHE A 100 7.49 -8.87 -2.31
C PHE A 100 7.10 -9.12 -0.86
N GLY A 101 7.75 -8.39 0.04
CA GLY A 101 7.29 -8.16 1.39
C GLY A 101 6.44 -6.88 1.48
N GLU A 102 5.87 -6.62 2.64
CA GLU A 102 5.02 -5.45 2.85
C GLU A 102 5.86 -4.17 3.04
N SER A 103 6.66 -4.11 4.08
CA SER A 103 7.49 -2.95 4.44
C SER A 103 8.78 -3.40 5.15
N PRO A 104 9.86 -2.61 5.05
CA PRO A 104 11.10 -2.93 5.73
C PRO A 104 10.97 -2.89 7.26
N ASP A 105 11.66 -3.80 7.92
CA ASP A 105 11.89 -3.77 9.34
C ASP A 105 13.09 -2.87 9.72
N ARG A 106 13.49 -2.89 10.99
CA ARG A 106 14.60 -2.07 11.50
C ARG A 106 15.96 -2.52 10.95
N ASP A 107 16.15 -3.82 10.77
CA ASP A 107 17.43 -4.35 10.30
C ASP A 107 17.58 -4.14 8.80
N GLU A 108 16.49 -4.25 8.04
CA GLU A 108 16.40 -3.95 6.62
C GLU A 108 16.63 -2.46 6.33
N ASP A 109 15.99 -1.58 7.12
CA ASP A 109 16.21 -0.13 7.05
C ASP A 109 17.67 0.25 7.32
N ARG A 110 18.32 -0.45 8.28
CA ARG A 110 19.74 -0.25 8.58
C ARG A 110 20.65 -0.73 7.45
N ALA A 111 20.33 -1.90 6.87
CA ALA A 111 21.13 -2.52 5.83
C ALA A 111 20.86 -1.94 4.43
N GLY A 112 19.71 -1.30 4.20
CA GLY A 112 19.26 -0.84 2.89
C GLY A 112 18.89 -1.98 1.94
N LYS A 113 18.60 -3.18 2.49
CA LYS A 113 18.28 -4.40 1.74
C LYS A 113 17.06 -5.11 2.34
N PRO A 114 16.15 -5.66 1.48
CA PRO A 114 15.00 -6.41 1.96
C PRO A 114 15.42 -7.79 2.49
N PHE A 115 14.63 -8.32 3.42
CA PHE A 115 14.76 -9.68 3.94
C PHE A 115 16.16 -10.01 4.51
N VAL A 116 16.73 -9.11 5.33
CA VAL A 116 18.03 -9.36 6.00
C VAL A 116 17.89 -9.77 7.47
N GLY A 117 16.71 -9.58 8.08
CA GLY A 117 16.42 -9.97 9.45
C GLY A 117 16.12 -11.47 9.62
N ARG A 118 15.52 -11.84 10.75
CA ARG A 118 15.18 -13.24 11.06
C ARG A 118 14.23 -13.85 10.02
N THR A 119 13.25 -13.08 9.56
CA THR A 119 12.31 -13.49 8.51
C THR A 119 13.05 -13.78 7.20
N GLY A 120 13.99 -12.94 6.82
CA GLY A 120 14.81 -13.12 5.63
C GLY A 120 15.70 -14.37 5.71
N GLN A 121 16.30 -14.63 6.87
CA GLN A 121 17.06 -15.86 7.08
C GLN A 121 16.20 -17.12 6.99
N MET A 122 14.94 -17.04 7.43
CA MET A 122 13.99 -18.13 7.26
C MET A 122 13.64 -18.33 5.79
N LEU A 123 13.34 -17.24 5.08
CA LEU A 123 13.07 -17.25 3.65
C LEU A 123 14.23 -17.85 2.86
N ASP A 124 15.47 -17.46 3.17
CA ASP A 124 16.67 -18.03 2.51
C ASP A 124 16.78 -19.54 2.70
N ARG A 125 16.46 -20.06 3.89
CA ARG A 125 16.43 -21.52 4.14
C ARG A 125 15.30 -22.21 3.37
N MET A 126 14.12 -21.59 3.28
CA MET A 126 13.01 -22.14 2.49
C MET A 126 13.36 -22.19 1.01
N LEU A 127 13.96 -21.12 0.48
CA LEU A 127 14.43 -21.07 -0.91
C LEU A 127 15.53 -22.11 -1.18
N ALA A 128 16.50 -22.26 -0.29
CA ALA A 128 17.57 -23.25 -0.42
C ALA A 128 17.02 -24.69 -0.47
N ALA A 129 15.91 -24.98 0.25
CA ALA A 129 15.27 -26.30 0.23
C ALA A 129 14.68 -26.68 -1.14
N ILE A 130 14.45 -25.72 -2.01
CA ILE A 130 13.96 -25.92 -3.39
C ILE A 130 15.00 -25.48 -4.43
N ASP A 131 16.27 -25.45 -4.03
CA ASP A 131 17.43 -25.11 -4.87
C ASP A 131 17.37 -23.69 -5.46
N MET A 132 16.75 -22.75 -4.74
CA MET A 132 16.64 -21.34 -5.08
C MET A 132 17.41 -20.46 -4.10
N GLY A 133 17.77 -19.23 -4.53
CA GLY A 133 18.46 -18.28 -3.68
C GLY A 133 18.59 -16.91 -4.32
N ARG A 134 18.73 -15.88 -3.46
CA ARG A 134 18.92 -14.48 -3.89
C ARG A 134 20.22 -14.24 -4.66
N ASP A 135 21.19 -15.13 -4.53
CA ASP A 135 22.45 -15.11 -5.25
C ASP A 135 22.38 -15.69 -6.67
N ARG A 136 21.30 -16.36 -7.02
CA ARG A 136 21.16 -17.15 -8.25
C ARG A 136 19.94 -16.83 -9.10
N ASN A 137 18.75 -16.96 -8.54
CA ASN A 137 17.50 -17.01 -9.32
C ASN A 137 16.28 -16.43 -8.59
N VAL A 138 16.50 -15.63 -7.56
CA VAL A 138 15.44 -14.93 -6.82
C VAL A 138 15.74 -13.43 -6.76
N TYR A 139 14.69 -12.64 -6.88
CA TYR A 139 14.72 -11.19 -6.73
C TYR A 139 13.73 -10.77 -5.64
N LEU A 140 14.18 -10.00 -4.68
CA LEU A 140 13.45 -9.64 -3.47
C LEU A 140 13.20 -8.13 -3.43
N SER A 141 12.02 -7.71 -3.01
CA SER A 141 11.66 -6.32 -2.80
C SER A 141 10.56 -6.18 -1.75
N ASN A 142 10.17 -4.94 -1.43
CA ASN A 142 9.02 -4.63 -0.57
C ASN A 142 8.06 -3.71 -1.29
N ILE A 143 6.76 -3.75 -0.91
CA ILE A 143 5.73 -2.84 -1.44
C ILE A 143 6.06 -1.40 -1.03
N LEU A 144 6.40 -1.19 0.24
CA LEU A 144 6.92 0.08 0.73
C LEU A 144 8.45 0.03 0.75
N PRO A 145 9.12 1.02 0.16
CA PRO A 145 10.59 1.06 0.14
C PRO A 145 11.19 1.68 1.40
N TRP A 146 10.38 2.17 2.31
CA TRP A 146 10.81 2.78 3.58
C TRP A 146 10.05 2.17 4.76
N ARG A 147 10.75 2.06 5.88
CA ARG A 147 10.19 1.54 7.12
C ARG A 147 9.06 2.41 7.65
N THR A 148 7.98 1.78 8.12
CA THR A 148 6.91 2.46 8.82
C THR A 148 7.33 2.87 10.23
N PRO A 149 6.91 4.05 10.72
CA PRO A 149 7.20 4.49 12.08
C PRO A 149 6.72 3.46 13.12
N GLN A 150 7.59 3.08 14.04
CA GLN A 150 7.31 2.12 15.12
C GLN A 150 6.82 0.73 14.64
N GLY A 151 7.00 0.40 13.37
CA GLY A 151 6.52 -0.87 12.82
C GLY A 151 5.00 -0.99 12.73
N ARG A 152 4.29 0.15 12.61
CA ARG A 152 2.84 0.15 12.36
C ARG A 152 2.52 -0.37 10.96
N ASP A 153 1.29 -0.81 10.78
CA ASP A 153 0.77 -1.16 9.47
C ASP A 153 0.81 0.05 8.51
N PRO A 154 1.06 -0.17 7.22
CA PRO A 154 1.00 0.85 6.20
C PRO A 154 -0.38 1.51 6.12
N LYS A 155 -0.41 2.82 5.90
CA LYS A 155 -1.66 3.53 5.61
C LYS A 155 -2.11 3.28 4.17
N PRO A 156 -3.43 3.26 3.90
CA PRO A 156 -3.95 3.11 2.53
C PRO A 156 -3.36 4.11 1.54
N ASP A 157 -3.16 5.36 1.95
CA ASP A 157 -2.58 6.41 1.10
C ASP A 157 -1.09 6.15 0.77
N GLU A 158 -0.33 5.61 1.72
CA GLU A 158 1.07 5.21 1.52
C GLU A 158 1.17 4.09 0.48
N ILE A 159 0.30 3.09 0.59
CA ILE A 159 0.21 1.99 -0.38
C ILE A 159 -0.22 2.52 -1.75
N ALA A 160 -1.24 3.40 -1.80
CA ALA A 160 -1.72 3.98 -3.04
C ALA A 160 -0.65 4.76 -3.80
N MET A 161 0.20 5.53 -3.08
CA MET A 161 1.32 6.26 -3.66
C MET A 161 2.42 5.33 -4.19
N MET A 162 2.70 4.22 -3.51
CA MET A 162 3.78 3.30 -3.91
C MET A 162 3.35 2.30 -4.98
N ARG A 163 2.07 2.02 -5.11
CA ARG A 163 1.53 1.05 -6.08
C ARG A 163 2.01 1.26 -7.53
N PRO A 164 2.06 2.48 -8.10
CA PRO A 164 2.60 2.70 -9.45
C PRO A 164 4.06 2.27 -9.58
N PHE A 165 4.88 2.51 -8.57
CA PHE A 165 6.29 2.09 -8.56
C PHE A 165 6.42 0.56 -8.48
N VAL A 166 5.62 -0.10 -7.64
CA VAL A 166 5.58 -1.57 -7.55
C VAL A 166 5.18 -2.19 -8.88
N GLN A 167 4.13 -1.67 -9.53
CA GLN A 167 3.70 -2.14 -10.85
C GLN A 167 4.84 -2.01 -11.88
N ARG A 168 5.50 -0.85 -11.91
CA ARG A 168 6.62 -0.61 -12.83
C ARG A 168 7.81 -1.49 -12.52
N HIS A 169 8.07 -1.75 -11.24
CA HIS A 169 9.13 -2.66 -10.79
C HIS A 169 8.92 -4.08 -11.33
N ILE A 170 7.72 -4.60 -11.23
CA ILE A 170 7.35 -5.93 -11.78
C ILE A 170 7.49 -5.94 -13.31
N GLU A 171 7.03 -4.88 -14.00
CA GLU A 171 7.14 -4.77 -15.47
C GLU A 171 8.60 -4.77 -15.95
N LEU A 172 9.51 -4.13 -15.22
CA LEU A 172 10.92 -4.06 -15.54
C LEU A 172 11.66 -5.36 -15.18
N ALA A 173 11.34 -5.94 -14.02
CA ALA A 173 11.96 -7.20 -13.58
C ALA A 173 11.47 -8.42 -14.36
N LYS A 174 10.25 -8.41 -14.89
CA LYS A 174 9.64 -9.47 -15.72
C LYS A 174 9.74 -10.88 -15.12
N PRO A 175 9.37 -11.09 -13.85
CA PRO A 175 9.42 -12.40 -13.24
C PRO A 175 8.42 -13.35 -13.91
N LYS A 176 8.70 -14.67 -13.87
CA LYS A 176 7.74 -15.71 -14.27
C LYS A 176 6.74 -16.02 -13.14
N VAL A 177 7.20 -15.91 -11.91
CA VAL A 177 6.40 -16.15 -10.69
C VAL A 177 6.59 -14.97 -9.75
N LEU A 178 5.47 -14.47 -9.23
CA LEU A 178 5.41 -13.42 -8.21
C LEU A 178 4.82 -14.01 -6.93
N VAL A 179 5.50 -13.84 -5.82
CA VAL A 179 5.04 -14.24 -4.48
C VAL A 179 4.90 -12.99 -3.62
N LEU A 180 3.78 -12.88 -2.93
CA LEU A 180 3.53 -11.87 -1.90
C LEU A 180 3.66 -12.55 -0.53
N PHE A 181 4.50 -11.97 0.32
CA PHE A 181 4.92 -12.57 1.60
C PHE A 181 4.51 -11.69 2.79
#